data_73a868f04a979dd19b5851dca1f40393
#
_entry.id   73a868f04a979dd19b5851dca1f40393
#
_cell.length_a   1.000
_cell.length_b   1.000
_cell.length_c   1.000
_cell.angle_alpha   90.00
_cell.angle_beta   90.00
_cell.angle_gamma   90.00
#
_symmetry.space_group_name_H-M   'P 1'
#
loop_
_entity.id
_entity.type
_entity.pdbx_description
1 polymer ?
#
loop_
_entity_poly.entity_id
_entity_poly.type
_entity_poly.pdbx_seq_one_letter_code
_entity_poly.pdbx_strand_id
1 'polypeptide(L)'
;MKKTVLTLLLLATAFVCSEAKTRKTLFVIVDGIPADCIERLKPHTIMDIAEEGGYARAYCGGDVGMYSETPTISAIGYSNIITGTWMNKHNVRGNSNIQENYNYPTIFRIAKNQSRPVTTAIYSSWTDNRTVLLGEGKPETGNLKIDYVFDGYDNDKTNFPNKPGDFHIFDIDAHVCAEAAKNIRTNAPDLNWVYLWYTDDAFHIKGNGEHSDWSITATDSLLRDVWEAVKYREKNNDEEWLVIIVTDHGRGNDGHNHGGQSARERTVWMATNLKKRNAQFGRPTLSHTDILPTICEFMDFDVPDDVLYELDGTSFYGKNDIYDLQAAQYDDKAILSWKCDNLKAAAWIYMATTNNKATGGKDNWQKVGEVPASAGSCIIDLKKYGDSKFYKFAVRTMNNCITRQLHK
;
A
#
# COMPACT_ATOMS: atom_id res chain seq x y z
N MET A 1 73.80 -19.15 25.81
CA MET A 1 72.42 -19.18 26.19
C MET A 1 71.74 -17.91 25.61
N LYS A 2 71.08 -18.04 24.50
CA LYS A 2 70.32 -16.92 23.86
C LYS A 2 68.85 -17.06 24.26
N LYS A 3 68.29 -16.08 24.98
CA LYS A 3 66.85 -16.01 25.32
C LYS A 3 66.11 -15.37 24.16
N THR A 4 65.30 -16.14 23.50
CA THR A 4 64.37 -15.64 22.49
C THR A 4 63.11 -15.16 23.19
N VAL A 5 62.83 -13.88 23.13
CA VAL A 5 61.56 -13.27 23.61
C VAL A 5 60.58 -13.34 22.48
N LEU A 6 59.48 -14.12 22.66
CA LEU A 6 58.38 -14.24 21.72
C LEU A 6 57.34 -13.20 22.09
N THR A 7 57.24 -12.13 21.29
CA THR A 7 56.22 -11.09 21.45
C THR A 7 54.95 -11.55 20.73
N LEU A 8 53.92 -11.90 21.50
CA LEU A 8 52.57 -12.19 20.98
C LEU A 8 51.85 -10.86 20.67
N LEU A 9 51.66 -10.57 19.40
CA LEU A 9 50.78 -9.45 18.94
C LEU A 9 49.33 -9.96 18.98
N LEU A 10 48.53 -9.51 19.96
CA LEU A 10 47.08 -9.71 19.96
C LEU A 10 46.46 -8.67 18.96
N LEU A 11 46.07 -9.13 17.79
CA LEU A 11 45.16 -8.37 16.91
C LEU A 11 43.76 -8.43 17.51
N ALA A 12 43.33 -7.37 18.17
CA ALA A 12 41.91 -7.14 18.50
C ALA A 12 41.18 -6.75 17.23
N THR A 13 40.54 -7.69 16.57
CA THR A 13 39.55 -7.40 15.54
C THR A 13 38.31 -6.84 16.23
N ALA A 14 38.15 -5.51 16.22
CA ALA A 14 36.89 -4.86 16.57
C ALA A 14 35.84 -5.27 15.53
N PHE A 15 34.97 -6.20 15.86
CA PHE A 15 33.73 -6.40 15.15
C PHE A 15 32.90 -5.12 15.34
N VAL A 16 32.92 -4.23 14.38
CA VAL A 16 31.93 -3.17 14.29
C VAL A 16 30.62 -3.87 13.94
N CYS A 17 29.83 -4.20 14.95
CA CYS A 17 28.45 -4.58 14.78
C CYS A 17 27.74 -3.32 14.26
N SER A 18 27.55 -3.21 12.95
CA SER A 18 26.66 -2.20 12.41
C SER A 18 25.27 -2.54 12.91
N GLU A 19 24.76 -1.80 13.88
CA GLU A 19 23.35 -1.91 14.26
C GLU A 19 22.50 -1.66 13.01
N ALA A 20 21.47 -2.49 12.82
CA ALA A 20 20.55 -2.32 11.71
C ALA A 20 19.80 -0.99 11.90
N LYS A 21 19.76 -0.17 10.85
CA LYS A 21 19.05 1.10 10.89
C LYS A 21 17.58 0.92 11.30
N THR A 22 17.07 1.88 12.07
CA THR A 22 15.65 1.92 12.41
C THR A 22 14.83 2.21 11.15
N ARG A 23 13.96 1.29 10.77
CA ARG A 23 13.11 1.43 9.57
C ARG A 23 11.88 2.25 9.88
N LYS A 24 11.56 3.15 8.97
CA LYS A 24 10.39 4.05 9.02
C LYS A 24 9.74 4.16 7.65
N THR A 25 8.45 4.42 7.63
CA THR A 25 7.69 4.52 6.38
C THR A 25 6.87 5.80 6.34
N LEU A 26 6.91 6.43 5.18
CA LEU A 26 6.02 7.50 4.76
C LEU A 26 5.33 7.07 3.46
N PHE A 27 4.00 6.93 3.47
CA PHE A 27 3.27 6.86 2.22
C PHE A 27 2.38 8.08 2.04
N VAL A 28 2.36 8.58 0.82
CA VAL A 28 1.64 9.80 0.43
C VAL A 28 0.64 9.43 -0.64
N ILE A 29 -0.61 9.81 -0.44
CA ILE A 29 -1.65 9.74 -1.47
C ILE A 29 -1.90 11.17 -1.97
N VAL A 30 -1.71 11.40 -3.27
CA VAL A 30 -2.05 12.64 -3.96
C VAL A 30 -3.21 12.35 -4.87
N ASP A 31 -4.36 12.96 -4.59
CA ASP A 31 -5.65 12.58 -5.16
C ASP A 31 -5.77 12.87 -6.65
N GLY A 32 -6.26 11.87 -7.39
CA GLY A 32 -6.84 12.04 -8.72
C GLY A 32 -5.90 12.45 -9.84
N ILE A 33 -4.60 12.19 -9.77
CA ILE A 33 -3.63 12.59 -10.81
C ILE A 33 -3.41 11.46 -11.83
N PRO A 34 -3.79 11.64 -13.13
CA PRO A 34 -3.50 10.65 -14.16
C PRO A 34 -2.00 10.44 -14.37
N ALA A 35 -1.60 9.19 -14.64
CA ALA A 35 -0.20 8.84 -14.86
C ALA A 35 0.44 9.60 -16.04
N ASP A 36 -0.30 9.81 -17.13
CA ASP A 36 0.17 10.58 -18.30
C ASP A 36 0.49 12.04 -17.97
N CYS A 37 -0.19 12.64 -16.98
CA CYS A 37 0.13 14.00 -16.51
C CYS A 37 1.46 14.04 -15.76
N ILE A 38 1.71 13.10 -14.86
CA ILE A 38 3.00 13.00 -14.15
C ILE A 38 4.15 12.76 -15.13
N GLU A 39 3.98 11.87 -16.08
CA GLU A 39 5.00 11.54 -17.10
C GLU A 39 5.32 12.70 -18.05
N ARG A 40 4.32 13.52 -18.33
CA ARG A 40 4.49 14.72 -19.16
C ARG A 40 5.13 15.87 -18.39
N LEU A 41 4.64 16.15 -17.17
CA LEU A 41 5.08 17.32 -16.37
C LEU A 41 6.38 17.08 -15.64
N LYS A 42 6.64 15.83 -15.25
CA LYS A 42 7.81 15.42 -14.46
C LYS A 42 8.02 16.32 -13.23
N PRO A 43 7.03 16.38 -12.31
CA PRO A 43 7.12 17.24 -11.14
C PRO A 43 8.36 16.88 -10.32
N HIS A 44 9.05 17.91 -9.86
CA HIS A 44 10.46 17.83 -9.45
C HIS A 44 10.69 16.92 -8.23
N THR A 45 9.89 17.12 -7.18
CA THR A 45 10.03 16.36 -5.92
C THR A 45 9.70 14.88 -6.10
N ILE A 46 8.60 14.60 -6.83
CA ILE A 46 8.21 13.23 -7.16
C ILE A 46 9.29 12.54 -7.99
N MET A 47 9.89 13.25 -8.97
CA MET A 47 10.97 12.69 -9.78
C MET A 47 12.26 12.50 -8.98
N ASP A 48 12.64 13.40 -8.08
CA ASP A 48 13.80 13.25 -7.19
C ASP A 48 13.68 11.97 -6.34
N ILE A 49 12.49 11.71 -5.80
CA ILE A 49 12.23 10.48 -5.04
C ILE A 49 12.33 9.25 -5.96
N ALA A 50 11.76 9.34 -7.16
CA ALA A 50 11.81 8.28 -8.15
C ALA A 50 13.23 7.98 -8.66
N GLU A 51 14.12 8.96 -8.73
CA GLU A 51 15.52 8.76 -9.09
C GLU A 51 16.28 7.92 -8.07
N GLU A 52 15.93 7.99 -6.79
CA GLU A 52 16.55 7.14 -5.76
C GLU A 52 16.08 5.68 -5.84
N GLY A 53 14.82 5.46 -6.14
CA GLY A 53 14.21 4.15 -6.16
C GLY A 53 13.56 3.81 -7.50
N GLY A 54 12.45 4.42 -7.87
CA GLY A 54 11.81 4.22 -9.17
C GLY A 54 10.46 4.86 -9.28
N TYR A 55 10.04 4.98 -10.55
CA TYR A 55 8.69 5.29 -10.96
C TYR A 55 8.12 4.10 -11.73
N ALA A 56 6.84 3.78 -11.51
CA ALA A 56 6.13 2.77 -12.28
C ALA A 56 4.66 3.14 -12.44
N ARG A 57 4.08 2.76 -13.58
CA ARG A 57 2.63 2.67 -13.69
C ARG A 57 2.15 1.48 -12.89
N ALA A 58 1.02 1.65 -12.22
CA ALA A 58 0.32 0.61 -11.50
C ALA A 58 -1.17 0.66 -11.88
N TYR A 59 -1.97 -0.23 -11.32
CA TYR A 59 -3.40 -0.19 -11.57
C TYR A 59 -4.20 -0.12 -10.26
N CYS A 60 -5.39 0.46 -10.35
CA CYS A 60 -6.50 0.34 -9.41
C CYS A 60 -7.69 -0.31 -10.14
N GLY A 61 -8.79 -0.54 -9.42
CA GLY A 61 -10.03 -1.00 -10.07
C GLY A 61 -10.24 -2.51 -10.09
N GLY A 62 -9.34 -3.30 -9.51
CA GLY A 62 -9.47 -4.76 -9.50
C GLY A 62 -9.44 -5.38 -10.90
N ASP A 63 -10.02 -6.55 -11.08
CA ASP A 63 -10.13 -7.22 -12.37
C ASP A 63 -11.50 -6.94 -13.00
N VAL A 64 -11.51 -6.33 -14.18
CA VAL A 64 -12.73 -5.96 -14.90
C VAL A 64 -13.60 -7.19 -15.18
N GLY A 65 -14.88 -7.10 -14.87
CA GLY A 65 -15.86 -8.17 -15.05
C GLY A 65 -15.71 -9.32 -14.05
N MET A 66 -14.78 -9.21 -13.08
CA MET A 66 -14.55 -10.24 -12.08
C MET A 66 -15.03 -9.79 -10.70
N TYR A 67 -15.01 -10.72 -9.75
CA TYR A 67 -15.43 -10.46 -8.37
C TYR A 67 -14.68 -9.33 -7.66
N SER A 68 -13.45 -9.08 -8.06
CA SER A 68 -12.62 -8.01 -7.51
C SER A 68 -12.78 -6.66 -8.23
N GLU A 69 -13.68 -6.55 -9.23
CA GLU A 69 -13.92 -5.27 -9.90
C GLU A 69 -14.28 -4.18 -8.89
N THR A 70 -13.57 -3.07 -8.96
CA THR A 70 -13.58 -2.01 -7.95
C THR A 70 -13.69 -0.65 -8.65
N PRO A 71 -14.68 0.19 -8.34
CA PRO A 71 -14.77 1.54 -8.90
C PRO A 71 -13.53 2.38 -8.58
N THR A 72 -13.13 3.22 -9.52
CA THR A 72 -11.97 4.11 -9.40
C THR A 72 -12.37 5.42 -8.70
N ILE A 73 -12.75 5.31 -7.42
CA ILE A 73 -13.25 6.39 -6.55
C ILE A 73 -12.30 6.53 -5.36
N SER A 74 -12.14 7.76 -4.88
CA SER A 74 -11.14 8.19 -3.90
C SER A 74 -11.09 7.32 -2.63
N ALA A 75 -12.15 7.29 -1.81
CA ALA A 75 -12.15 6.49 -0.57
C ALA A 75 -11.96 4.99 -0.83
N ILE A 76 -12.40 4.49 -1.98
CA ILE A 76 -12.17 3.10 -2.40
C ILE A 76 -10.67 2.88 -2.68
N GLY A 77 -10.04 3.80 -3.43
CA GLY A 77 -8.59 3.77 -3.72
C GLY A 77 -7.74 3.83 -2.45
N TYR A 78 -8.11 4.70 -1.50
CA TYR A 78 -7.42 4.77 -0.21
C TYR A 78 -7.54 3.45 0.56
N SER A 79 -8.75 2.87 0.60
CA SER A 79 -8.99 1.59 1.27
C SER A 79 -8.25 0.44 0.61
N ASN A 80 -8.12 0.40 -0.73
CA ASN A 80 -7.27 -0.57 -1.41
C ASN A 80 -5.82 -0.49 -0.92
N ILE A 81 -5.29 0.74 -0.75
CA ILE A 81 -3.91 0.99 -0.33
C ILE A 81 -3.69 0.58 1.13
N ILE A 82 -4.58 1.03 2.03
CA ILE A 82 -4.39 0.82 3.47
C ILE A 82 -4.76 -0.58 3.96
N THR A 83 -5.56 -1.36 3.20
CA THR A 83 -5.95 -2.73 3.56
C THR A 83 -5.26 -3.82 2.74
N GLY A 84 -4.65 -3.47 1.59
CA GLY A 84 -4.07 -4.43 0.65
C GLY A 84 -5.11 -5.35 0.01
N THR A 85 -6.39 -4.91 -0.03
CA THR A 85 -7.52 -5.69 -0.55
C THR A 85 -8.39 -4.85 -1.49
N TRP A 86 -9.18 -5.50 -2.33
CA TRP A 86 -10.17 -4.83 -3.19
C TRP A 86 -11.50 -4.60 -2.47
N MET A 87 -12.35 -3.78 -3.08
CA MET A 87 -13.66 -3.35 -2.55
C MET A 87 -14.55 -4.50 -2.06
N ASN A 88 -14.52 -5.63 -2.71
CA ASN A 88 -15.28 -6.82 -2.32
C ASN A 88 -14.95 -7.35 -0.91
N LYS A 89 -13.82 -6.93 -0.34
CA LYS A 89 -13.37 -7.28 1.01
C LYS A 89 -13.54 -6.11 1.97
N HIS A 90 -12.91 -4.96 1.71
CA HIS A 90 -13.00 -3.80 2.62
C HIS A 90 -14.36 -3.08 2.61
N ASN A 91 -15.22 -3.32 1.62
CA ASN A 91 -16.61 -2.84 1.51
C ASN A 91 -16.81 -1.31 1.44
N VAL A 92 -15.76 -0.51 1.24
CA VAL A 92 -15.90 0.92 0.95
C VAL A 92 -16.40 1.07 -0.47
N ARG A 93 -17.55 1.75 -0.66
CA ARG A 93 -18.26 1.80 -1.95
C ARG A 93 -18.35 3.21 -2.56
N GLY A 94 -17.79 4.20 -1.89
CA GLY A 94 -17.80 5.60 -2.32
C GLY A 94 -17.35 6.54 -1.23
N ASN A 95 -17.39 7.84 -1.46
CA ASN A 95 -16.90 8.88 -0.55
C ASN A 95 -17.94 9.31 0.51
N SER A 96 -19.13 8.74 0.51
CA SER A 96 -20.19 9.06 1.48
C SER A 96 -20.89 7.81 1.98
N ASN A 97 -21.46 7.87 3.21
CA ASN A 97 -22.10 6.74 3.86
C ASN A 97 -21.21 5.48 3.90
N ILE A 98 -19.94 5.69 4.17
CA ILE A 98 -18.92 4.65 4.14
C ILE A 98 -19.21 3.60 5.21
N GLN A 99 -19.19 2.33 4.80
CA GLN A 99 -19.35 1.15 5.67
C GLN A 99 -18.12 0.25 5.52
N GLU A 100 -17.00 0.69 6.12
CA GLU A 100 -15.75 -0.06 6.12
C GLU A 100 -15.91 -1.41 6.81
N ASN A 101 -15.41 -2.47 6.19
CA ASN A 101 -15.32 -3.78 6.81
C ASN A 101 -13.99 -3.95 7.55
N TYR A 102 -13.96 -3.55 8.81
CA TYR A 102 -12.76 -3.62 9.66
C TYR A 102 -12.26 -5.04 9.98
N ASN A 103 -12.91 -6.08 9.47
CA ASN A 103 -12.38 -7.44 9.56
C ASN A 103 -11.16 -7.64 8.65
N TYR A 104 -10.96 -6.76 7.65
CA TYR A 104 -9.75 -6.64 6.85
C TYR A 104 -8.91 -5.49 7.43
N PRO A 105 -7.88 -5.78 8.25
CA PRO A 105 -7.20 -4.75 9.02
C PRO A 105 -6.41 -3.81 8.12
N THR A 106 -6.43 -2.52 8.47
CA THR A 106 -5.56 -1.53 7.86
C THR A 106 -4.10 -1.71 8.29
N ILE A 107 -3.16 -1.15 7.53
CA ILE A 107 -1.73 -1.14 7.87
C ILE A 107 -1.47 -0.54 9.26
N PHE A 108 -2.28 0.46 9.67
CA PHE A 108 -2.17 1.06 11.01
C PHE A 108 -2.56 0.08 12.11
N ARG A 109 -3.63 -0.70 11.90
CA ARG A 109 -4.03 -1.74 12.86
C ARG A 109 -2.98 -2.85 12.92
N ILE A 110 -2.40 -3.26 11.78
CA ILE A 110 -1.30 -4.23 11.75
C ILE A 110 -0.11 -3.69 12.53
N ALA A 111 0.29 -2.43 12.30
CA ALA A 111 1.38 -1.77 13.00
C ALA A 111 1.18 -1.70 14.52
N LYS A 112 -0.03 -1.36 14.96
CA LYS A 112 -0.36 -1.28 16.40
C LYS A 112 -0.48 -2.64 17.09
N ASN A 113 -0.66 -3.71 16.34
CA ASN A 113 -0.72 -5.08 16.87
C ASN A 113 0.66 -5.77 16.94
N GLN A 114 1.75 -5.08 16.57
CA GLN A 114 3.09 -5.63 16.70
C GLN A 114 3.51 -5.81 18.16
N SER A 115 4.37 -6.78 18.43
CA SER A 115 4.93 -7.03 19.78
C SER A 115 5.83 -5.91 20.28
N ARG A 116 6.43 -5.13 19.36
CA ARG A 116 7.19 -3.91 19.65
C ARG A 116 6.31 -2.67 19.52
N PRO A 117 6.55 -1.60 20.28
CA PRO A 117 5.88 -0.33 20.06
C PRO A 117 6.15 0.19 18.64
N VAL A 118 5.09 0.64 17.96
CA VAL A 118 5.15 1.31 16.65
C VAL A 118 4.40 2.63 16.78
N THR A 119 5.11 3.73 16.56
CA THR A 119 4.50 5.06 16.55
C THR A 119 3.91 5.37 15.17
N THR A 120 2.71 5.96 15.18
CA THR A 120 1.93 6.18 13.96
C THR A 120 1.51 7.65 13.83
N ALA A 121 1.45 8.15 12.59
CA ALA A 121 1.00 9.50 12.31
C ALA A 121 0.10 9.56 11.08
N ILE A 122 -0.91 10.41 11.13
CA ILE A 122 -1.72 10.79 9.98
C ILE A 122 -1.72 12.31 9.82
N TYR A 123 -1.58 12.74 8.57
CA TYR A 123 -1.64 14.14 8.13
C TYR A 123 -2.59 14.15 6.94
N SER A 124 -3.80 14.68 7.14
CA SER A 124 -4.86 14.48 6.16
C SER A 124 -5.69 15.72 5.94
N SER A 125 -5.89 16.04 4.67
CA SER A 125 -6.81 17.08 4.24
C SER A 125 -8.28 16.66 4.33
N TRP A 126 -8.56 15.39 4.61
CA TRP A 126 -9.90 14.85 4.79
C TRP A 126 -9.98 14.03 6.10
N THR A 127 -10.85 14.49 7.01
CA THR A 127 -10.98 13.91 8.37
C THR A 127 -11.42 12.44 8.37
N ASP A 128 -12.24 12.02 7.40
CA ASP A 128 -12.79 10.67 7.36
C ASP A 128 -11.73 9.60 7.03
N ASN A 129 -10.56 9.99 6.53
CA ASN A 129 -9.43 9.07 6.42
C ASN A 129 -9.07 8.44 7.77
N ARG A 130 -9.07 9.22 8.85
CA ARG A 130 -8.82 8.73 10.21
C ARG A 130 -10.06 8.18 10.88
N THR A 131 -11.14 8.96 10.87
CA THR A 131 -12.33 8.65 11.69
C THR A 131 -13.16 7.50 11.14
N VAL A 132 -13.14 7.33 9.82
CA VAL A 132 -13.93 6.30 9.12
C VAL A 132 -13.03 5.22 8.53
N LEU A 133 -12.08 5.54 7.63
CA LEU A 133 -11.31 4.52 6.94
C LEU A 133 -10.33 3.78 7.87
N LEU A 134 -9.59 4.49 8.71
CA LEU A 134 -8.79 3.83 9.76
C LEU A 134 -9.65 3.36 10.93
N GLY A 135 -10.80 4.01 11.17
CA GLY A 135 -11.72 3.68 12.26
C GLY A 135 -11.10 3.91 13.63
N GLU A 136 -10.34 5.01 13.81
CA GLU A 136 -9.76 5.33 15.11
C GLU A 136 -10.82 5.37 16.22
N GLY A 137 -10.52 4.73 17.34
CA GLY A 137 -11.39 4.68 18.52
C GLY A 137 -12.61 3.75 18.39
N LYS A 138 -12.81 3.07 17.24
CA LYS A 138 -13.93 2.14 17.08
C LYS A 138 -13.63 0.78 17.70
N PRO A 139 -14.61 0.14 18.38
CA PRO A 139 -14.43 -1.19 18.94
C PRO A 139 -14.03 -2.24 17.89
N GLU A 140 -14.54 -2.13 16.66
CA GLU A 140 -14.28 -3.04 15.54
C GLU A 140 -12.82 -3.02 15.11
N THR A 141 -12.11 -1.92 15.35
CA THR A 141 -10.66 -1.79 15.09
C THR A 141 -9.82 -2.15 16.30
N GLY A 142 -10.43 -2.59 17.42
CA GLY A 142 -9.74 -2.81 18.70
C GLY A 142 -9.41 -1.49 19.40
N ASN A 143 -10.22 -0.45 19.21
CA ASN A 143 -9.98 0.90 19.71
C ASN A 143 -8.63 1.46 19.23
N LEU A 144 -8.35 1.30 17.93
CA LEU A 144 -7.15 1.82 17.31
C LEU A 144 -6.88 3.26 17.76
N LYS A 145 -5.65 3.55 18.14
CA LYS A 145 -5.20 4.90 18.51
C LYS A 145 -4.00 5.30 17.66
N ILE A 146 -4.10 6.46 17.01
CA ILE A 146 -3.00 7.10 16.27
C ILE A 146 -2.25 8.01 17.24
N ASP A 147 -0.90 7.98 17.20
CA ASP A 147 -0.09 8.75 18.16
C ASP A 147 -0.02 10.23 17.81
N TYR A 148 0.04 10.56 16.51
CA TYR A 148 0.12 11.94 16.01
C TYR A 148 -0.96 12.17 14.95
N VAL A 149 -1.85 13.11 15.19
CA VAL A 149 -3.01 13.40 14.36
C VAL A 149 -2.99 14.86 13.92
N PHE A 150 -3.02 15.07 12.60
CA PHE A 150 -3.05 16.37 11.95
C PHE A 150 -4.11 16.36 10.84
N ASP A 151 -5.38 16.48 11.24
CA ASP A 151 -6.57 16.53 10.38
C ASP A 151 -7.66 17.40 11.01
N GLY A 152 -8.87 17.40 10.42
CA GLY A 152 -10.00 18.20 10.92
C GLY A 152 -10.10 19.56 10.25
N TYR A 153 -9.15 19.91 9.40
CA TYR A 153 -9.06 21.21 8.74
C TYR A 153 -10.18 21.43 7.71
N ASP A 154 -10.65 20.37 7.06
CA ASP A 154 -11.82 20.36 6.16
C ASP A 154 -13.11 20.79 6.85
N ASN A 155 -13.20 20.64 8.16
CA ASN A 155 -14.30 21.05 9.02
C ASN A 155 -14.07 22.43 9.69
N ASP A 156 -12.87 22.97 9.67
CA ASP A 156 -12.50 24.26 10.27
C ASP A 156 -12.72 25.43 9.29
N LYS A 157 -13.97 25.87 9.16
CA LYS A 157 -14.33 27.00 8.28
C LYS A 157 -13.90 28.36 8.82
N THR A 158 -13.37 28.44 10.04
CA THR A 158 -12.82 29.66 10.62
C THR A 158 -11.41 29.94 10.09
N ASN A 159 -10.54 28.94 10.12
CA ASN A 159 -9.17 29.05 9.65
C ASN A 159 -9.04 28.75 8.16
N PHE A 160 -9.90 27.86 7.62
CA PHE A 160 -9.95 27.48 6.20
C PHE A 160 -11.34 27.77 5.59
N PRO A 161 -11.73 29.04 5.46
CA PRO A 161 -13.02 29.42 4.86
C PRO A 161 -13.06 29.03 3.40
N ASN A 162 -14.23 28.64 2.90
CA ASN A 162 -14.43 28.28 1.51
C ASN A 162 -13.94 29.39 0.57
N LYS A 163 -13.19 29.03 -0.46
CA LYS A 163 -12.66 29.93 -1.49
C LYS A 163 -13.12 29.51 -2.88
N PRO A 164 -13.28 30.46 -3.83
CA PRO A 164 -13.58 30.11 -5.22
C PRO A 164 -12.57 29.10 -5.79
N GLY A 165 -13.04 28.14 -6.56
CA GLY A 165 -12.18 27.10 -7.15
C GLY A 165 -11.56 26.16 -6.10
N ASP A 166 -12.21 26.04 -4.95
CA ASP A 166 -11.82 25.20 -3.81
C ASP A 166 -10.37 25.40 -3.33
N PHE A 167 -9.81 26.60 -3.59
CA PHE A 167 -8.46 26.96 -3.15
C PHE A 167 -8.22 26.84 -1.64
N HIS A 168 -9.29 26.82 -0.82
CA HIS A 168 -9.16 26.52 0.60
C HIS A 168 -8.65 25.08 0.86
N ILE A 169 -8.92 24.14 -0.04
CA ILE A 169 -8.38 22.77 0.04
C ILE A 169 -6.88 22.79 -0.24
N PHE A 170 -6.41 23.62 -1.19
CA PHE A 170 -4.96 23.81 -1.40
C PHE A 170 -4.27 24.41 -0.17
N ASP A 171 -4.93 25.38 0.52
CA ASP A 171 -4.38 25.90 1.78
C ASP A 171 -4.31 24.83 2.88
N ILE A 172 -5.31 23.92 2.93
CA ILE A 172 -5.30 22.77 3.84
C ILE A 172 -4.15 21.82 3.48
N ASP A 173 -3.97 21.48 2.19
CA ASP A 173 -2.86 20.64 1.72
C ASP A 173 -1.49 21.22 2.11
N ALA A 174 -1.33 22.55 1.96
CA ALA A 174 -0.13 23.25 2.36
C ALA A 174 0.12 23.16 3.88
N HIS A 175 -0.94 23.31 4.67
CA HIS A 175 -0.86 23.18 6.13
C HIS A 175 -0.52 21.73 6.54
N VAL A 176 -1.15 20.74 5.94
CA VAL A 176 -0.90 19.32 6.15
C VAL A 176 0.56 18.96 5.85
N CYS A 177 1.10 19.43 4.71
CA CYS A 177 2.51 19.22 4.36
C CYS A 177 3.48 19.87 5.38
N ALA A 178 3.18 21.08 5.84
CA ALA A 178 4.00 21.77 6.83
C ALA A 178 4.03 21.04 8.17
N GLU A 179 2.88 20.57 8.66
CA GLU A 179 2.80 19.77 9.88
C GLU A 179 3.48 18.40 9.72
N ALA A 180 3.35 17.75 8.56
CA ALA A 180 4.04 16.51 8.25
C ALA A 180 5.58 16.71 8.29
N ALA A 181 6.09 17.72 7.58
CA ALA A 181 7.51 18.03 7.54
C ALA A 181 8.07 18.31 8.94
N LYS A 182 7.35 19.12 9.72
CA LYS A 182 7.73 19.46 11.09
C LYS A 182 7.74 18.21 12.00
N ASN A 183 6.68 17.41 11.99
CA ASN A 183 6.56 16.25 12.87
C ASN A 183 7.54 15.12 12.48
N ILE A 184 7.75 14.87 11.18
CA ILE A 184 8.77 13.93 10.70
C ILE A 184 10.15 14.37 11.19
N ARG A 185 10.51 15.65 11.05
CA ARG A 185 11.80 16.18 11.47
C ARG A 185 12.03 16.07 12.97
N THR A 186 11.00 16.29 13.79
CA THR A 186 11.13 16.37 15.26
C THR A 186 10.87 15.04 15.97
N ASN A 187 9.81 14.32 15.62
CA ASN A 187 9.33 13.12 16.31
C ASN A 187 9.59 11.84 15.51
N ALA A 188 9.68 11.92 14.18
CA ALA A 188 9.93 10.81 13.27
C ALA A 188 9.09 9.57 13.59
N PRO A 189 7.75 9.62 13.48
CA PRO A 189 6.91 8.44 13.68
C PRO A 189 7.32 7.29 12.77
N ASP A 190 7.08 6.03 13.19
CA ASP A 190 7.53 4.86 12.45
C ASP A 190 6.71 4.63 11.18
N LEU A 191 5.38 4.90 11.24
CA LEU A 191 4.47 4.77 10.10
C LEU A 191 3.70 6.08 9.92
N ASN A 192 3.79 6.67 8.74
CA ASN A 192 3.24 7.99 8.41
C ASN A 192 2.37 7.90 7.15
N TRP A 193 1.18 8.48 7.20
CA TRP A 193 0.29 8.67 6.05
C TRP A 193 0.03 10.15 5.82
N VAL A 194 0.41 10.67 4.64
CA VAL A 194 0.05 12.01 4.16
C VAL A 194 -0.99 11.87 3.05
N TYR A 195 -2.08 12.61 3.16
CA TYR A 195 -3.12 12.69 2.14
C TYR A 195 -3.35 14.13 1.71
N LEU A 196 -3.32 14.38 0.38
CA LEU A 196 -3.49 15.68 -0.26
C LEU A 196 -4.62 15.59 -1.28
N TRP A 197 -5.55 16.53 -1.19
CA TRP A 197 -6.85 16.48 -1.88
C TRP A 197 -6.93 17.37 -3.13
N TYR A 198 -6.35 18.59 -3.10
CA TYR A 198 -6.66 19.66 -4.04
C TYR A 198 -6.51 19.32 -5.52
N THR A 199 -5.60 18.44 -5.88
CA THR A 199 -5.41 18.02 -7.28
C THR A 199 -6.67 17.40 -7.86
N ASP A 200 -7.45 16.65 -7.08
CA ASP A 200 -8.73 16.09 -7.51
C ASP A 200 -9.77 17.18 -7.84
N ASP A 201 -9.97 18.14 -6.92
CA ASP A 201 -10.87 19.27 -7.13
C ASP A 201 -10.47 20.11 -8.34
N ALA A 202 -9.18 20.36 -8.54
CA ALA A 202 -8.69 21.12 -9.69
C ALA A 202 -9.06 20.45 -11.02
N PHE A 203 -8.94 19.13 -11.11
CA PHE A 203 -9.36 18.36 -12.26
C PHE A 203 -10.90 18.35 -12.41
N HIS A 204 -11.67 18.15 -11.35
CA HIS A 204 -13.12 18.19 -11.39
C HIS A 204 -13.63 19.52 -11.95
N ILE A 205 -13.02 20.63 -11.55
CA ILE A 205 -13.43 21.98 -11.93
C ILE A 205 -13.02 22.31 -13.37
N LYS A 206 -11.81 21.94 -13.81
CA LYS A 206 -11.21 22.41 -15.07
C LYS A 206 -10.88 21.32 -16.09
N GLY A 207 -10.94 20.05 -15.71
CA GLY A 207 -10.48 18.95 -16.56
C GLY A 207 -8.99 19.00 -16.85
N ASN A 208 -8.58 18.40 -17.98
CA ASN A 208 -7.19 18.50 -18.42
C ASN A 208 -6.85 19.93 -18.87
N GLY A 209 -5.69 20.47 -18.49
CA GLY A 209 -5.23 21.79 -18.92
C GLY A 209 -4.32 22.50 -17.92
N GLU A 210 -4.06 23.78 -18.17
CA GLU A 210 -3.08 24.58 -17.44
C GLU A 210 -3.35 24.63 -15.92
N HIS A 211 -4.63 24.70 -15.53
CA HIS A 211 -4.97 24.77 -14.10
C HIS A 211 -4.65 23.46 -13.37
N SER A 212 -4.97 22.32 -13.96
CA SER A 212 -4.66 21.01 -13.39
C SER A 212 -3.15 20.73 -13.44
N ASP A 213 -2.46 21.18 -14.50
CA ASP A 213 -0.99 21.10 -14.58
C ASP A 213 -0.35 21.94 -13.48
N TRP A 214 -0.86 23.15 -13.22
CA TRP A 214 -0.43 23.99 -12.13
C TRP A 214 -0.69 23.31 -10.77
N SER A 215 -1.87 22.73 -10.55
CA SER A 215 -2.19 22.07 -9.28
C SER A 215 -1.21 20.92 -8.96
N ILE A 216 -0.82 20.14 -9.97
CA ILE A 216 0.18 19.07 -9.83
C ILE A 216 1.54 19.64 -9.39
N THR A 217 2.03 20.68 -10.10
CA THR A 217 3.34 21.26 -9.81
C THR A 217 3.37 22.02 -8.50
N ALA A 218 2.26 22.66 -8.12
CA ALA A 218 2.12 23.36 -6.85
C ALA A 218 2.09 22.35 -5.69
N THR A 219 1.32 21.27 -5.79
CA THR A 219 1.28 20.19 -4.77
C THR A 219 2.65 19.49 -4.65
N ASP A 220 3.33 19.24 -5.77
CA ASP A 220 4.71 18.72 -5.76
C ASP A 220 5.68 19.62 -4.98
N SER A 221 5.50 20.95 -5.10
CA SER A 221 6.30 21.91 -4.36
C SER A 221 6.05 21.85 -2.84
N LEU A 222 4.81 21.56 -2.41
CA LEU A 222 4.49 21.34 -1.00
C LEU A 222 5.15 20.07 -0.46
N LEU A 223 5.25 19.02 -1.25
CA LEU A 223 5.89 17.75 -0.88
C LEU A 223 7.40 17.89 -0.68
N ARG A 224 8.03 18.92 -1.22
CA ARG A 224 9.48 19.15 -1.06
C ARG A 224 9.91 19.21 0.40
N ASP A 225 9.20 19.98 1.22
CA ASP A 225 9.54 20.14 2.64
C ASP A 225 9.42 18.82 3.40
N VAL A 226 8.42 18.01 3.03
CA VAL A 226 8.21 16.66 3.59
C VAL A 226 9.38 15.73 3.20
N TRP A 227 9.77 15.74 1.92
CA TRP A 227 10.93 14.98 1.44
C TRP A 227 12.23 15.42 2.10
N GLU A 228 12.46 16.72 2.20
CA GLU A 228 13.64 17.26 2.89
C GLU A 228 13.67 16.88 4.37
N ALA A 229 12.52 16.79 5.04
CA ALA A 229 12.44 16.30 6.42
C ALA A 229 12.87 14.83 6.52
N VAL A 230 12.46 13.97 5.61
CA VAL A 230 12.92 12.57 5.52
C VAL A 230 14.43 12.53 5.29
N LYS A 231 14.96 13.27 4.32
CA LYS A 231 16.41 13.31 4.03
C LYS A 231 17.22 13.84 5.21
N TYR A 232 16.68 14.81 5.95
CA TYR A 232 17.29 15.29 7.18
C TYR A 232 17.38 14.19 8.24
N ARG A 233 16.31 13.38 8.40
CA ARG A 233 16.30 12.25 9.35
C ARG A 233 17.33 11.20 8.96
N GLU A 234 17.35 10.75 7.71
CA GLU A 234 18.30 9.76 7.21
C GLU A 234 19.77 10.19 7.38
N LYS A 235 20.04 11.52 7.22
CA LYS A 235 21.39 12.10 7.34
C LYS A 235 21.86 12.20 8.79
N ASN A 236 20.96 12.52 9.72
CA ASN A 236 21.33 12.93 11.10
C ASN A 236 20.98 11.86 12.15
N ASN A 237 20.29 10.79 11.75
CA ASN A 237 19.90 9.70 12.63
C ASN A 237 20.18 8.35 11.93
N ASP A 238 20.28 7.29 12.70
CA ASP A 238 20.45 5.94 12.15
C ASP A 238 19.10 5.36 11.71
N GLU A 239 18.52 5.99 10.68
CA GLU A 239 17.20 5.66 10.15
C GLU A 239 17.28 5.31 8.66
N GLU A 240 16.40 4.39 8.22
CA GLU A 240 16.15 4.05 6.83
C GLU A 240 14.66 4.29 6.55
N TRP A 241 14.36 5.19 5.62
CA TRP A 241 12.99 5.57 5.30
C TRP A 241 12.54 4.96 3.97
N LEU A 242 11.42 4.25 4.01
CA LEU A 242 10.64 3.93 2.81
C LEU A 242 9.68 5.09 2.53
N VAL A 243 9.78 5.69 1.36
CA VAL A 243 8.82 6.66 0.86
C VAL A 243 8.11 6.09 -0.36
N ILE A 244 6.77 6.11 -0.33
CA ILE A 244 5.91 5.75 -1.46
C ILE A 244 4.96 6.91 -1.72
N ILE A 245 4.99 7.48 -2.91
CA ILE A 245 3.98 8.45 -3.37
C ILE A 245 3.13 7.77 -4.43
N VAL A 246 1.82 7.90 -4.30
CA VAL A 246 0.84 7.23 -5.17
C VAL A 246 -0.37 8.14 -5.38
N THR A 247 -1.03 8.00 -6.52
CA THR A 247 -2.40 8.51 -6.71
C THR A 247 -3.40 7.39 -6.50
N ASP A 248 -4.59 7.71 -6.07
CA ASP A 248 -5.65 6.74 -5.73
C ASP A 248 -6.48 6.30 -6.94
N HIS A 249 -6.60 7.14 -7.98
CA HIS A 249 -7.22 6.80 -9.27
C HIS A 249 -6.68 7.71 -10.38
N GLY A 250 -6.88 7.27 -11.61
CA GLY A 250 -6.74 8.13 -12.78
C GLY A 250 -8.06 8.86 -13.12
N ARG A 251 -8.22 9.25 -14.38
CA ARG A 251 -9.40 10.01 -14.82
C ARG A 251 -9.87 9.60 -16.22
N GLY A 252 -11.13 9.91 -16.52
CA GLY A 252 -11.65 9.85 -17.87
C GLY A 252 -10.86 10.75 -18.84
N ASN A 253 -11.08 10.58 -20.15
CA ASN A 253 -10.30 11.28 -21.17
C ASN A 253 -10.44 12.81 -21.12
N ASP A 254 -11.56 13.33 -20.66
CA ASP A 254 -11.79 14.78 -20.47
C ASP A 254 -11.08 15.36 -19.23
N GLY A 255 -10.65 14.50 -18.32
CA GLY A 255 -10.01 14.85 -17.05
C GLY A 255 -10.98 15.26 -15.94
N HIS A 256 -12.28 15.44 -16.21
CA HIS A 256 -13.23 15.89 -15.18
C HIS A 256 -13.70 14.76 -14.26
N ASN A 257 -13.97 13.58 -14.81
CA ASN A 257 -14.65 12.51 -14.10
C ASN A 257 -13.75 11.29 -13.90
N HIS A 258 -14.13 10.48 -12.93
CA HIS A 258 -13.54 9.18 -12.60
C HIS A 258 -14.63 8.26 -11.99
N GLY A 259 -14.29 7.06 -11.61
CA GLY A 259 -15.21 6.08 -11.01
C GLY A 259 -15.53 4.91 -11.93
N GLY A 260 -15.15 5.01 -13.22
CA GLY A 260 -15.36 3.96 -14.22
C GLY A 260 -14.20 2.95 -14.31
N GLN A 261 -14.20 2.22 -15.43
CA GLN A 261 -13.24 1.15 -15.71
C GLN A 261 -12.42 1.41 -16.98
N SER A 262 -12.37 2.65 -17.47
CA SER A 262 -11.52 2.98 -18.61
C SER A 262 -10.03 2.76 -18.25
N ALA A 263 -9.22 2.47 -19.24
CA ALA A 263 -7.78 2.25 -19.03
C ALA A 263 -7.12 3.45 -18.33
N ARG A 264 -7.50 4.69 -18.65
CA ARG A 264 -6.92 5.90 -18.03
C ARG A 264 -7.36 6.07 -16.58
N GLU A 265 -8.63 5.77 -16.24
CA GLU A 265 -9.13 5.82 -14.86
C GLU A 265 -8.44 4.77 -13.98
N ARG A 266 -8.20 3.58 -14.53
CA ARG A 266 -7.56 2.47 -13.80
C ARG A 266 -6.04 2.57 -13.74
N THR A 267 -5.41 3.38 -14.60
CA THR A 267 -3.96 3.57 -14.59
C THR A 267 -3.58 4.60 -13.55
N VAL A 268 -2.94 4.14 -12.50
CA VAL A 268 -2.31 4.94 -11.45
C VAL A 268 -0.79 4.89 -11.58
N TRP A 269 -0.09 5.60 -10.73
CA TRP A 269 1.37 5.63 -10.70
C TRP A 269 1.87 5.55 -9.27
N MET A 270 3.10 5.06 -9.12
CA MET A 270 3.83 5.02 -7.86
C MET A 270 5.25 5.55 -8.08
N ALA A 271 5.72 6.40 -7.18
CA ALA A 271 7.11 6.81 -7.07
C ALA A 271 7.63 6.39 -5.70
N THR A 272 8.88 5.91 -5.63
CA THR A 272 9.47 5.47 -4.36
C THR A 272 10.98 5.68 -4.36
N ASN A 273 11.54 5.90 -3.16
CA ASN A 273 12.98 5.92 -2.92
C ASN A 273 13.57 4.51 -2.67
N LEU A 274 12.76 3.46 -2.71
CA LEU A 274 13.15 2.09 -2.40
C LEU A 274 14.16 1.54 -3.42
N LYS A 275 15.43 1.45 -3.05
CA LYS A 275 16.50 0.99 -3.94
C LYS A 275 16.46 -0.52 -4.22
N LYS A 276 16.08 -1.33 -3.21
CA LYS A 276 16.05 -2.80 -3.28
C LYS A 276 14.66 -3.32 -3.62
N ARG A 277 14.12 -2.88 -4.76
CA ARG A 277 12.84 -3.39 -5.28
C ARG A 277 13.04 -4.76 -5.92
N ASN A 278 12.06 -5.64 -5.76
CA ASN A 278 11.98 -6.84 -6.56
C ASN A 278 11.25 -6.57 -7.91
N ALA A 279 11.13 -7.61 -8.73
CA ALA A 279 10.55 -7.47 -10.07
C ALA A 279 9.06 -7.07 -10.09
N GLN A 280 8.33 -7.22 -8.96
CA GLN A 280 6.91 -6.83 -8.88
C GLN A 280 6.71 -5.34 -9.20
N PHE A 281 7.64 -4.46 -8.80
CA PHE A 281 7.55 -3.02 -9.06
C PHE A 281 7.51 -2.64 -10.56
N GLY A 282 7.96 -3.50 -11.44
CA GLY A 282 7.92 -3.25 -12.90
C GLY A 282 6.92 -4.12 -13.66
N ARG A 283 6.11 -4.93 -12.97
CA ARG A 283 5.16 -5.82 -13.61
C ARG A 283 3.86 -5.12 -13.96
N PRO A 284 3.15 -5.56 -15.00
CA PRO A 284 1.80 -5.07 -15.31
C PRO A 284 0.78 -5.34 -14.20
N THR A 285 1.10 -6.24 -13.27
CA THR A 285 0.27 -6.59 -12.11
C THR A 285 0.51 -5.70 -10.89
N LEU A 286 1.45 -4.74 -10.96
CA LEU A 286 1.65 -3.78 -9.88
C LEU A 286 0.36 -2.99 -9.61
N SER A 287 -0.08 -2.94 -8.37
CA SER A 287 -1.38 -2.37 -8.00
C SER A 287 -1.36 -1.65 -6.65
N HIS A 288 -2.45 -0.96 -6.34
CA HIS A 288 -2.66 -0.34 -5.02
C HIS A 288 -2.50 -1.34 -3.87
N THR A 289 -2.99 -2.55 -4.06
CA THR A 289 -2.98 -3.57 -3.02
C THR A 289 -1.57 -4.05 -2.66
N ASP A 290 -0.57 -3.77 -3.51
CA ASP A 290 0.84 -4.14 -3.26
C ASP A 290 1.53 -3.25 -2.22
N ILE A 291 0.94 -2.08 -1.88
CA ILE A 291 1.55 -1.12 -0.96
C ILE A 291 1.58 -1.66 0.46
N LEU A 292 0.44 -2.17 0.98
CA LEU A 292 0.38 -2.71 2.33
C LEU A 292 1.39 -3.85 2.56
N PRO A 293 1.43 -4.93 1.76
CA PRO A 293 2.40 -6.00 1.98
C PRO A 293 3.85 -5.53 1.83
N THR A 294 4.12 -4.53 0.97
CA THR A 294 5.46 -3.92 0.85
C THR A 294 5.86 -3.19 2.12
N ILE A 295 4.97 -2.38 2.70
CA ILE A 295 5.24 -1.70 3.97
C ILE A 295 5.45 -2.71 5.09
N CYS A 296 4.60 -3.74 5.18
CA CYS A 296 4.73 -4.78 6.21
C CYS A 296 6.10 -5.49 6.13
N GLU A 297 6.53 -5.87 4.93
CA GLU A 297 7.82 -6.55 4.73
C GLU A 297 9.00 -5.60 4.99
N PHE A 298 8.93 -4.34 4.53
CA PHE A 298 9.97 -3.36 4.81
C PHE A 298 10.10 -3.06 6.30
N MET A 299 8.99 -2.92 7.02
CA MET A 299 8.95 -2.64 8.47
C MET A 299 9.17 -3.87 9.35
N ASP A 300 9.31 -5.05 8.74
CA ASP A 300 9.39 -6.34 9.46
C ASP A 300 8.19 -6.53 10.41
N PHE A 301 6.99 -6.27 9.90
CA PHE A 301 5.76 -6.49 10.63
C PHE A 301 5.30 -7.94 10.51
N ASP A 302 4.95 -8.52 11.65
CA ASP A 302 4.30 -9.83 11.66
C ASP A 302 2.84 -9.70 11.19
N VAL A 303 2.54 -10.38 10.07
CA VAL A 303 1.19 -10.42 9.48
C VAL A 303 0.61 -11.81 9.72
N PRO A 304 -0.46 -11.93 10.54
CA PRO A 304 -1.08 -13.22 10.80
C PRO A 304 -1.57 -13.92 9.53
N ASP A 305 -1.50 -15.26 9.50
CA ASP A 305 -1.89 -16.05 8.33
C ASP A 305 -3.33 -15.79 7.86
N ASP A 306 -4.25 -15.53 8.78
CA ASP A 306 -5.65 -15.21 8.46
C ASP A 306 -5.83 -13.81 7.82
N VAL A 307 -4.83 -12.94 7.93
CA VAL A 307 -4.73 -11.66 7.19
C VAL A 307 -3.99 -11.88 5.88
N LEU A 308 -2.83 -12.56 5.94
CA LEU A 308 -1.99 -12.83 4.78
C LEU A 308 -2.74 -13.53 3.64
N TYR A 309 -3.62 -14.51 3.97
CA TYR A 309 -4.41 -15.24 2.99
C TYR A 309 -5.59 -14.43 2.40
N GLU A 310 -5.80 -13.22 2.87
CA GLU A 310 -6.80 -12.29 2.32
C GLU A 310 -6.20 -11.14 1.52
N LEU A 311 -4.88 -10.92 1.58
CA LEU A 311 -4.25 -9.84 0.82
C LEU A 311 -4.35 -10.14 -0.69
N ASP A 312 -4.77 -9.15 -1.45
CA ASP A 312 -4.83 -9.23 -2.92
C ASP A 312 -3.52 -8.76 -3.57
N GLY A 313 -2.68 -8.08 -2.80
CA GLY A 313 -1.40 -7.54 -3.25
C GLY A 313 -0.21 -8.44 -2.98
N THR A 314 0.89 -8.11 -3.65
CA THR A 314 2.19 -8.77 -3.54
C THR A 314 3.26 -7.72 -3.28
N SER A 315 4.11 -7.93 -2.26
CA SER A 315 5.19 -6.99 -1.94
C SER A 315 6.14 -6.76 -3.13
N PHE A 316 6.52 -5.52 -3.35
CA PHE A 316 7.61 -5.17 -4.27
C PHE A 316 8.96 -4.93 -3.56
N TYR A 317 9.07 -5.29 -2.28
CA TYR A 317 10.29 -5.37 -1.49
C TYR A 317 10.60 -6.83 -1.18
N GLY A 318 11.85 -7.17 -0.83
CA GLY A 318 12.23 -8.53 -0.48
C GLY A 318 12.26 -9.50 -1.67
N LYS A 319 11.89 -10.74 -1.45
CA LYS A 319 11.94 -11.82 -2.44
C LYS A 319 10.55 -12.38 -2.72
N ASN A 320 10.18 -12.46 -3.98
CA ASN A 320 9.02 -13.20 -4.43
C ASN A 320 9.45 -14.45 -5.19
N ASP A 321 8.92 -15.59 -4.82
CA ASP A 321 9.15 -16.84 -5.54
C ASP A 321 8.12 -17.04 -6.65
N ILE A 322 6.88 -16.59 -6.41
CA ILE A 322 5.73 -16.78 -7.29
C ILE A 322 4.93 -15.48 -7.41
N TYR A 323 4.17 -15.34 -8.51
CA TYR A 323 3.31 -14.16 -8.77
C TYR A 323 2.22 -14.50 -9.78
N ASP A 324 1.25 -13.59 -9.96
CA ASP A 324 0.18 -13.66 -10.97
C ASP A 324 -0.65 -14.95 -10.83
N LEU A 325 -1.26 -15.18 -9.65
CA LEU A 325 -2.14 -16.31 -9.43
C LEU A 325 -3.46 -16.11 -10.18
N GLN A 326 -3.79 -17.10 -11.01
CA GLN A 326 -5.07 -17.23 -11.67
C GLN A 326 -5.80 -18.47 -11.13
N ALA A 327 -7.13 -18.40 -11.07
CA ALA A 327 -7.98 -19.52 -10.69
C ALA A 327 -9.15 -19.63 -11.67
N ALA A 328 -9.39 -20.82 -12.14
CA ALA A 328 -10.53 -21.14 -13.00
C ALA A 328 -11.20 -22.44 -12.52
N GLN A 329 -12.49 -22.57 -12.73
CA GLN A 329 -13.20 -23.82 -12.49
C GLN A 329 -13.58 -24.49 -13.81
N TYR A 330 -13.33 -25.79 -13.88
CA TYR A 330 -13.81 -26.64 -14.95
C TYR A 330 -14.42 -27.90 -14.31
N ASP A 331 -15.71 -28.08 -14.49
CA ASP A 331 -16.50 -29.10 -13.79
C ASP A 331 -16.26 -29.05 -12.27
N ASP A 332 -15.87 -30.16 -11.68
CA ASP A 332 -15.58 -30.30 -10.24
C ASP A 332 -14.10 -30.05 -9.90
N LYS A 333 -13.37 -29.36 -10.77
CA LYS A 333 -11.95 -29.08 -10.57
C LYS A 333 -11.69 -27.58 -10.53
N ALA A 334 -10.91 -27.12 -9.55
CA ALA A 334 -10.25 -25.82 -9.59
C ALA A 334 -8.87 -25.98 -10.23
N ILE A 335 -8.58 -25.14 -11.21
CA ILE A 335 -7.28 -25.06 -11.89
C ILE A 335 -6.64 -23.75 -11.42
N LEU A 336 -5.55 -23.88 -10.67
CA LEU A 336 -4.70 -22.76 -10.28
C LEU A 336 -3.51 -22.69 -11.21
N SER A 337 -3.13 -21.48 -11.62
CA SER A 337 -1.89 -21.23 -12.36
C SER A 337 -1.20 -19.98 -11.87
N TRP A 338 0.12 -19.98 -11.86
CA TRP A 338 0.97 -18.86 -11.42
C TRP A 338 2.26 -18.82 -12.23
N LYS A 339 2.95 -17.68 -12.14
CA LYS A 339 4.30 -17.54 -12.67
C LYS A 339 5.33 -17.70 -11.53
N CYS A 340 6.55 -18.16 -11.86
CA CYS A 340 7.55 -18.53 -10.88
C CYS A 340 8.91 -17.89 -11.24
N ASP A 341 9.49 -17.17 -10.28
CA ASP A 341 10.86 -16.62 -10.39
C ASP A 341 11.90 -17.54 -9.74
N ASN A 342 11.52 -18.33 -8.73
CA ASN A 342 12.40 -19.25 -8.02
C ASN A 342 12.06 -20.71 -8.30
N LEU A 343 12.74 -21.29 -9.29
CA LEU A 343 12.49 -22.67 -9.73
C LEU A 343 12.78 -23.74 -8.66
N LYS A 344 13.46 -23.39 -7.55
CA LYS A 344 13.77 -24.29 -6.46
C LYS A 344 12.79 -24.22 -5.29
N ALA A 345 11.87 -23.26 -5.31
CA ALA A 345 10.90 -23.10 -4.24
C ALA A 345 9.85 -24.22 -4.26
N ALA A 346 9.33 -24.58 -3.09
CA ALA A 346 8.10 -25.34 -2.94
C ALA A 346 6.92 -24.37 -2.80
N ALA A 347 5.78 -24.74 -3.38
CA ALA A 347 4.51 -24.02 -3.27
C ALA A 347 3.51 -24.87 -2.48
N TRP A 348 3.03 -24.35 -1.36
CA TRP A 348 1.96 -24.91 -0.55
C TRP A 348 0.63 -24.27 -0.94
N ILE A 349 -0.36 -25.09 -1.23
CA ILE A 349 -1.65 -24.62 -1.70
C ILE A 349 -2.65 -24.78 -0.57
N TYR A 350 -3.28 -23.67 -0.19
CA TYR A 350 -4.33 -23.60 0.81
C TYR A 350 -5.65 -23.22 0.13
N MET A 351 -6.74 -23.73 0.66
CA MET A 351 -8.08 -23.43 0.19
C MET A 351 -9.03 -23.27 1.37
N ALA A 352 -9.96 -22.33 1.25
CA ALA A 352 -11.14 -22.22 2.11
C ALA A 352 -12.42 -22.22 1.27
N THR A 353 -13.46 -22.84 1.79
CA THR A 353 -14.80 -22.89 1.19
C THR A 353 -15.79 -21.98 1.91
N THR A 354 -15.30 -21.17 2.85
CA THR A 354 -16.07 -20.22 3.64
C THR A 354 -15.58 -18.78 3.40
N ASN A 355 -16.43 -17.81 3.70
CA ASN A 355 -16.10 -16.38 3.72
C ASN A 355 -16.45 -15.76 5.07
N ASN A 356 -16.12 -16.47 6.15
CA ASN A 356 -16.43 -16.03 7.52
C ASN A 356 -15.65 -14.78 7.92
N LYS A 357 -14.46 -14.57 7.34
CA LYS A 357 -13.63 -13.35 7.55
C LYS A 357 -14.45 -12.09 7.26
N ALA A 358 -15.28 -12.09 6.24
CA ALA A 358 -16.12 -10.96 5.89
C ALA A 358 -17.10 -10.55 7.01
N THR A 359 -17.43 -11.44 7.92
CA THR A 359 -18.33 -11.22 9.06
C THR A 359 -17.63 -11.35 10.42
N GLY A 360 -16.31 -11.29 10.47
CA GLY A 360 -15.51 -11.35 11.69
C GLY A 360 -15.22 -12.75 12.22
N GLY A 361 -15.61 -13.79 11.48
CA GLY A 361 -15.30 -15.18 11.80
C GLY A 361 -13.95 -15.63 11.23
N LYS A 362 -13.65 -16.92 11.42
CA LYS A 362 -12.48 -17.57 10.83
C LYS A 362 -12.89 -18.45 9.66
N ASP A 363 -12.16 -18.36 8.58
CA ASP A 363 -12.31 -19.26 7.44
C ASP A 363 -11.69 -20.62 7.72
N ASN A 364 -12.24 -21.65 7.06
CA ASN A 364 -11.80 -23.04 7.19
C ASN A 364 -10.58 -23.36 6.31
N TRP A 365 -9.54 -22.54 6.38
CA TRP A 365 -8.33 -22.75 5.60
C TRP A 365 -7.70 -24.12 5.86
N GLN A 366 -7.44 -24.87 4.78
CA GLN A 366 -6.78 -26.17 4.85
C GLN A 366 -5.75 -26.31 3.71
N LYS A 367 -4.63 -26.98 4.01
CA LYS A 367 -3.63 -27.31 3.00
C LYS A 367 -4.19 -28.41 2.11
N VAL A 368 -4.34 -28.13 0.81
CA VAL A 368 -4.92 -29.03 -0.19
C VAL A 368 -3.90 -29.57 -1.18
N GLY A 369 -2.68 -29.03 -1.18
CA GLY A 369 -1.61 -29.50 -2.07
C GLY A 369 -0.24 -28.94 -1.71
N GLU A 370 0.76 -29.59 -2.30
CA GLU A 370 2.17 -29.14 -2.31
C GLU A 370 2.80 -29.58 -3.62
N VAL A 371 3.40 -28.64 -4.35
CA VAL A 371 4.07 -28.88 -5.62
C VAL A 371 5.35 -28.04 -5.71
N PRO A 372 6.31 -28.38 -6.57
CA PRO A 372 7.37 -27.43 -6.91
C PRO A 372 6.76 -26.14 -7.47
N ALA A 373 7.23 -24.98 -7.02
CA ALA A 373 6.73 -23.69 -7.53
C ALA A 373 6.89 -23.57 -9.06
N SER A 374 7.93 -24.20 -9.59
CA SER A 374 8.22 -24.31 -11.04
C SER A 374 7.18 -25.12 -11.83
N ALA A 375 6.28 -25.88 -11.17
CA ALA A 375 5.16 -26.54 -11.85
C ALA A 375 4.21 -25.50 -12.49
N GLY A 376 4.16 -24.28 -11.94
CA GLY A 376 3.36 -23.18 -12.46
C GLY A 376 1.85 -23.39 -12.41
N SER A 377 1.39 -24.55 -11.91
CA SER A 377 -0.04 -24.87 -11.81
C SER A 377 -0.33 -26.01 -10.84
N CYS A 378 -1.58 -26.08 -10.39
CA CYS A 378 -2.11 -27.19 -9.60
C CYS A 378 -3.61 -27.40 -9.91
N ILE A 379 -4.05 -28.64 -9.95
CA ILE A 379 -5.45 -29.01 -10.12
C ILE A 379 -5.97 -29.58 -8.80
N ILE A 380 -7.08 -29.02 -8.31
CA ILE A 380 -7.72 -29.41 -7.06
C ILE A 380 -9.07 -30.06 -7.39
N ASP A 381 -9.30 -31.26 -6.91
CA ASP A 381 -10.58 -31.95 -7.00
C ASP A 381 -11.53 -31.40 -5.92
N LEU A 382 -12.46 -30.54 -6.32
CA LEU A 382 -13.41 -29.86 -5.44
C LEU A 382 -14.43 -30.81 -4.79
N LYS A 383 -14.73 -31.97 -5.38
CA LYS A 383 -15.62 -32.96 -4.79
C LYS A 383 -15.22 -33.40 -3.39
N LYS A 384 -13.92 -33.40 -3.12
CA LYS A 384 -13.36 -33.79 -1.81
C LYS A 384 -13.69 -32.80 -0.68
N TYR A 385 -14.12 -31.58 -1.02
CA TYR A 385 -14.27 -30.48 -0.06
C TYR A 385 -15.72 -29.97 0.07
N GLY A 386 -16.65 -30.66 -0.58
CA GLY A 386 -18.07 -30.31 -0.62
C GLY A 386 -18.39 -29.21 -1.66
N ASP A 387 -19.69 -29.05 -1.93
CA ASP A 387 -20.14 -28.01 -2.86
C ASP A 387 -20.16 -26.65 -2.18
N SER A 388 -19.52 -25.66 -2.80
CA SER A 388 -19.51 -24.27 -2.36
C SER A 388 -19.75 -23.36 -3.56
N LYS A 389 -20.43 -22.24 -3.33
CA LYS A 389 -20.57 -21.16 -4.31
C LYS A 389 -19.32 -20.32 -4.43
N PHE A 390 -18.32 -20.56 -3.57
CA PHE A 390 -17.22 -19.68 -3.37
C PHE A 390 -15.99 -20.45 -2.86
N TYR A 391 -14.84 -20.16 -3.44
CA TYR A 391 -13.56 -20.73 -3.01
C TYR A 391 -12.52 -19.63 -2.89
N LYS A 392 -11.75 -19.66 -1.82
CA LYS A 392 -10.54 -18.85 -1.63
C LYS A 392 -9.33 -19.74 -1.80
N PHE A 393 -8.31 -19.25 -2.49
CA PHE A 393 -7.04 -19.94 -2.66
C PHE A 393 -5.90 -19.03 -2.19
N ALA A 394 -4.93 -19.64 -1.48
CA ALA A 394 -3.66 -19.02 -1.18
C ALA A 394 -2.56 -20.00 -1.60
N VAL A 395 -1.63 -19.52 -2.41
CA VAL A 395 -0.43 -20.26 -2.80
C VAL A 395 0.74 -19.58 -2.09
N ARG A 396 1.36 -20.32 -1.16
CA ARG A 396 2.43 -19.81 -0.29
C ARG A 396 3.74 -20.49 -0.60
N THR A 397 4.82 -19.73 -0.57
CA THR A 397 6.20 -20.21 -0.56
C THR A 397 6.91 -19.78 0.72
N MET A 398 8.21 -19.99 0.82
CA MET A 398 8.99 -19.45 1.94
C MET A 398 9.08 -17.93 1.92
N ASN A 399 9.01 -17.32 0.72
CA ASN A 399 9.28 -15.90 0.56
C ASN A 399 8.01 -15.05 0.35
N ASN A 400 6.93 -15.63 -0.20
CA ASN A 400 5.68 -14.86 -0.40
C ASN A 400 4.42 -15.72 -0.46
N CYS A 401 3.28 -15.06 -0.38
CA CYS A 401 1.95 -15.64 -0.53
C CYS A 401 1.17 -14.83 -1.57
N ILE A 402 0.48 -15.53 -2.47
CA ILE A 402 -0.41 -14.92 -3.47
C ILE A 402 -1.79 -15.56 -3.35
N THR A 403 -2.84 -14.76 -3.52
CA THR A 403 -4.21 -15.19 -3.25
C THR A 403 -5.12 -14.99 -4.45
N ARG A 404 -6.19 -15.75 -4.51
CA ARG A 404 -7.24 -15.62 -5.52
C ARG A 404 -8.57 -16.14 -5.01
N GLN A 405 -9.65 -15.51 -5.43
CA GLN A 405 -11.01 -15.99 -5.17
C GLN A 405 -11.66 -16.49 -6.45
N LEU A 406 -12.50 -17.48 -6.31
CA LEU A 406 -13.30 -18.06 -7.38
C LEU A 406 -14.75 -18.10 -6.94
N HIS A 407 -15.64 -17.57 -7.76
CA HIS A 407 -17.09 -17.59 -7.60
C HIS A 407 -17.71 -18.49 -8.66
N LYS A 408 -18.69 -19.32 -8.26
CA LYS A 408 -19.56 -20.08 -9.18
C LYS A 408 -20.60 -19.17 -9.80
#